data_67ae6b610ee4e68ddde3d0d49160c099
#
_entry.id   67ae6b610ee4e68ddde3d0d49160c099
#
_cell.length_a   1.000
_cell.length_b   1.000
_cell.length_c   1.000
_cell.angle_alpha   90.00
_cell.angle_beta   90.00
_cell.angle_gamma   90.00
#
_symmetry.space_group_name_H-M   'P 1'
#
loop_
_entity.id
_entity.type
_entity.pdbx_description
1 polymer ?
#
loop_
_entity_poly.entity_id
_entity_poly.type
_entity_poly.pdbx_seq_one_letter_code
_entity_poly.pdbx_strand_id
1 'polypeptide(L)'
;MPSSHHPDSSDLKGVRVLVVEDTWHVAKALKSVLERFEMLVIGPTATTAEARRLMARNKPRLALVDMNLKHEVANDLIDELHARGTAVIVVSGYAAPAVRKEKIVAFLQKPFSGDELITAMCAAVRAPTF
;
A
#
# COMPACT_ATOMS: atom_id res chain seq x y z
N MET A 1 -28.29 11.76 -0.21
CA MET A 1 -27.53 11.52 -0.61
C MET A 1 -26.64 11.28 -0.33
N PRO A 2 -26.47 10.75 -0.20
CA PRO A 2 -25.34 10.86 0.31
C PRO A 2 -24.46 11.30 -0.57
N SER A 3 -24.08 12.18 -0.38
CA SER A 3 -23.11 12.72 -1.15
C SER A 3 -21.79 12.15 -0.88
N SER A 4 -21.71 11.20 -0.04
CA SER A 4 -20.43 10.61 0.20
C SER A 4 -20.03 9.77 -0.98
N HIS A 5 -18.89 10.01 -1.49
CA HIS A 5 -18.38 9.30 -2.61
C HIS A 5 -17.30 8.31 -2.21
N HIS A 6 -17.05 8.20 -0.92
CA HIS A 6 -16.10 7.22 -0.45
C HIS A 6 -16.77 5.86 -0.39
N PRO A 7 -16.08 4.82 -0.80
CA PRO A 7 -16.48 3.48 -0.44
C PRO A 7 -16.60 3.39 1.07
N ASP A 8 -17.27 2.38 1.56
CA ASP A 8 -17.44 2.21 2.99
C ASP A 8 -16.08 1.94 3.65
N SER A 9 -15.54 2.96 4.30
CA SER A 9 -14.22 2.87 4.91
C SER A 9 -14.21 1.98 6.16
N SER A 10 -15.39 1.56 6.63
CA SER A 10 -15.42 0.62 7.76
C SER A 10 -14.81 -0.73 7.38
N ASP A 11 -14.71 -1.04 6.08
CA ASP A 11 -14.06 -2.26 5.62
C ASP A 11 -12.57 -2.25 5.92
N LEU A 12 -11.99 -1.09 6.21
CA LEU A 12 -10.56 -0.96 6.50
C LEU A 12 -10.20 -1.26 7.93
N LYS A 13 -11.18 -1.20 8.84
CA LYS A 13 -10.91 -1.39 10.25
C LYS A 13 -10.28 -2.76 10.52
N GLY A 14 -9.13 -2.73 11.19
CA GLY A 14 -8.43 -3.95 11.54
C GLY A 14 -7.63 -4.60 10.42
N VAL A 15 -7.66 -4.01 9.22
CA VAL A 15 -6.92 -4.56 8.09
C VAL A 15 -5.43 -4.29 8.25
N ARG A 16 -4.60 -5.32 8.07
CA ARG A 16 -3.15 -5.19 8.17
C ARG A 16 -2.60 -4.69 6.86
N VAL A 17 -1.83 -3.60 6.93
CA VAL A 17 -1.23 -3.00 5.75
C VAL A 17 0.26 -2.80 5.97
N LEU A 18 1.06 -3.35 5.07
CA LEU A 18 2.50 -3.15 5.06
C LEU A 18 2.80 -1.85 4.31
N VAL A 19 3.61 -0.98 4.90
CA VAL A 19 3.98 0.27 4.27
C VAL A 19 5.48 0.27 4.01
N VAL A 20 5.86 0.40 2.73
CA VAL A 20 7.27 0.44 2.31
C VAL A 20 7.53 1.79 1.66
N GLU A 21 8.22 2.67 2.38
CA GLU A 21 8.47 4.04 1.96
C GLU A 21 9.73 4.53 2.67
N ASP A 22 10.74 4.95 1.92
CA ASP A 22 12.01 5.33 2.52
C ASP A 22 12.14 6.81 2.87
N THR A 23 11.19 7.63 2.49
CA THR A 23 11.18 9.04 2.90
C THR A 23 10.45 9.13 4.22
N TRP A 24 11.20 9.40 5.29
CA TRP A 24 10.69 9.31 6.65
C TRP A 24 9.41 10.09 6.90
N HIS A 25 9.37 11.35 6.49
CA HIS A 25 8.18 12.17 6.77
C HIS A 25 6.98 11.72 5.94
N VAL A 26 7.20 11.18 4.74
CA VAL A 26 6.11 10.63 3.93
C VAL A 26 5.58 9.36 4.59
N ALA A 27 6.47 8.48 5.01
CA ALA A 27 6.10 7.24 5.69
C ALA A 27 5.27 7.53 6.94
N LYS A 28 5.70 8.51 7.72
CA LYS A 28 4.99 8.89 8.93
C LYS A 28 3.60 9.45 8.64
N ALA A 29 3.48 10.27 7.61
CA ALA A 29 2.19 10.82 7.21
C ALA A 29 1.24 9.73 6.73
N LEU A 30 1.74 8.77 5.95
CA LEU A 30 0.93 7.65 5.48
C LEU A 30 0.42 6.84 6.67
N LYS A 31 1.31 6.53 7.60
CA LYS A 31 0.91 5.78 8.80
C LYS A 31 -0.20 6.50 9.56
N SER A 32 -0.07 7.81 9.75
CA SER A 32 -1.08 8.59 10.43
C SER A 32 -2.45 8.50 9.77
N VAL A 33 -2.49 8.63 8.45
CA VAL A 33 -3.75 8.56 7.72
C VAL A 33 -4.36 7.18 7.86
N LEU A 34 -3.57 6.13 7.67
CA LEU A 34 -4.09 4.77 7.72
C LEU A 34 -4.61 4.42 9.12
N GLU A 35 -3.92 4.89 10.15
CA GLU A 35 -4.35 4.63 11.53
C GLU A 35 -5.64 5.36 11.89
N ARG A 36 -5.93 6.50 11.25
CA ARG A 36 -7.22 7.17 11.45
C ARG A 36 -8.38 6.30 11.00
N PHE A 37 -8.15 5.42 10.05
CA PHE A 37 -9.16 4.48 9.57
C PHE A 37 -9.05 3.14 10.29
N GLU A 38 -8.32 3.13 11.40
CA GLU A 38 -8.17 1.96 12.28
C GLU A 38 -7.53 0.75 11.60
N MET A 39 -6.70 1.02 10.59
CA MET A 39 -5.89 -0.02 9.99
C MET A 39 -4.70 -0.35 10.89
N LEU A 40 -4.22 -1.57 10.79
CA LEU A 40 -3.04 -2.01 11.54
C LEU A 40 -1.84 -1.87 10.62
N VAL A 41 -1.02 -0.85 10.86
CA VAL A 41 0.13 -0.56 10.03
C VAL A 41 1.32 -1.42 10.44
N ILE A 42 1.86 -2.16 9.45
CA ILE A 42 3.07 -2.96 9.61
C ILE A 42 4.21 -2.14 9.03
N GLY A 43 5.19 -1.78 9.83
CA GLY A 43 6.21 -0.83 9.46
C GLY A 43 5.84 0.57 9.94
N PRO A 44 6.13 1.63 9.21
CA PRO A 44 6.71 1.64 7.85
C PRO A 44 8.15 1.14 7.84
N THR A 45 8.57 0.65 6.69
CA THR A 45 9.95 0.23 6.51
C THR A 45 10.52 0.88 5.26
N ALA A 46 11.84 1.07 5.27
CA ALA A 46 12.53 1.79 4.21
C ALA A 46 13.20 0.86 3.20
N THR A 47 13.28 -0.43 3.48
CA THR A 47 14.01 -1.37 2.62
C THR A 47 13.20 -2.61 2.30
N THR A 48 13.53 -3.23 1.18
CA THR A 48 12.85 -4.47 0.80
C THR A 48 13.23 -5.62 1.74
N ALA A 49 14.44 -5.63 2.25
CA ALA A 49 14.86 -6.69 3.19
C ALA A 49 14.02 -6.66 4.46
N GLU A 50 13.82 -5.47 5.03
CA GLU A 50 12.99 -5.34 6.21
C GLU A 50 11.54 -5.68 5.90
N ALA A 51 11.06 -5.25 4.73
CA ALA A 51 9.69 -5.54 4.31
C ALA A 51 9.46 -7.05 4.23
N ARG A 52 10.44 -7.80 3.72
CA ARG A 52 10.33 -9.26 3.64
C ARG A 52 10.20 -9.89 5.01
N ARG A 53 10.98 -9.41 5.98
CA ARG A 53 10.88 -9.91 7.35
C ARG A 53 9.51 -9.62 7.95
N LEU A 54 9.03 -8.41 7.73
CA LEU A 54 7.75 -7.99 8.29
C LEU A 54 6.58 -8.75 7.65
N MET A 55 6.62 -8.95 6.33
CA MET A 55 5.52 -9.67 5.68
C MET A 55 5.48 -11.14 6.08
N ALA A 56 6.63 -11.74 6.34
CA ALA A 56 6.67 -13.14 6.77
C ALA A 56 6.03 -13.31 8.15
N ARG A 57 6.23 -12.34 9.03
CA ARG A 57 5.71 -12.43 10.40
C ARG A 57 4.25 -12.02 10.53
N ASN A 58 3.82 -11.05 9.73
CA ASN A 58 2.56 -10.37 9.97
C ASN A 58 1.47 -10.66 8.95
N LYS A 59 1.81 -11.27 7.82
CA LYS A 59 0.86 -11.64 6.79
C LYS A 59 -0.08 -10.49 6.43
N PRO A 60 0.44 -9.40 5.84
CA PRO A 60 -0.41 -8.27 5.52
C PRO A 60 -1.43 -8.62 4.44
N ARG A 61 -2.62 -8.05 4.58
CA ARG A 61 -3.64 -8.18 3.55
C ARG A 61 -3.40 -7.21 2.41
N LEU A 62 -2.90 -6.01 2.74
CA LEU A 62 -2.58 -4.97 1.78
C LEU A 62 -1.12 -4.55 1.93
N ALA A 63 -0.55 -4.04 0.85
CA ALA A 63 0.76 -3.42 0.91
C ALA A 63 0.74 -2.13 0.11
N LEU A 64 1.33 -1.09 0.68
CA LEU A 64 1.50 0.21 0.04
C LEU A 64 3.00 0.34 -0.19
N VAL A 65 3.43 0.30 -1.44
CA VAL A 65 4.84 0.16 -1.78
C VAL A 65 5.30 1.30 -2.69
N ASP A 66 6.30 2.06 -2.22
CA ASP A 66 6.95 3.06 -3.07
C ASP A 66 7.80 2.30 -4.10
N MET A 67 7.54 2.57 -5.37
CA MET A 67 8.25 1.91 -6.47
C MET A 67 9.74 2.23 -6.48
N ASN A 68 10.09 3.47 -6.13
CA ASN A 68 11.46 3.94 -6.22
C ASN A 68 12.04 4.23 -4.84
N LEU A 69 12.54 3.21 -4.20
CA LEU A 69 13.30 3.37 -2.97
C LEU A 69 14.69 3.90 -3.31
N LYS A 70 15.35 4.58 -2.38
CA LYS A 70 16.60 5.30 -2.67
C LYS A 70 17.71 4.45 -3.25
N HIS A 71 17.82 3.23 -2.80
CA HIS A 71 18.95 2.37 -3.18
C HIS A 71 18.50 1.09 -3.85
N GLU A 72 17.23 0.96 -4.17
CA GLU A 72 16.71 -0.28 -4.75
C GLU A 72 15.35 -0.06 -5.38
N VAL A 73 14.99 -0.94 -6.28
CA VAL A 73 13.64 -0.93 -6.85
C VAL A 73 12.81 -2.03 -6.20
N ALA A 74 11.52 -1.85 -6.20
CA ALA A 74 10.62 -2.72 -5.44
C ALA A 74 9.99 -3.85 -6.25
N ASN A 75 10.40 -4.05 -7.50
CA ASN A 75 9.75 -5.02 -8.39
C ASN A 75 9.69 -6.43 -7.82
N ASP A 76 10.81 -6.93 -7.30
CA ASP A 76 10.85 -8.27 -6.75
C ASP A 76 9.97 -8.40 -5.51
N LEU A 77 9.95 -7.36 -4.69
CA LEU A 77 9.09 -7.36 -3.50
C LEU A 77 7.63 -7.39 -3.89
N ILE A 78 7.25 -6.64 -4.93
CA ILE A 78 5.89 -6.63 -5.43
C ILE A 78 5.49 -8.01 -5.90
N ASP A 79 6.38 -8.68 -6.63
CA ASP A 79 6.14 -10.05 -7.09
C ASP A 79 5.91 -11.01 -5.91
N GLU A 80 6.73 -10.88 -4.87
CA GLU A 80 6.61 -11.74 -3.69
C GLU A 80 5.30 -11.48 -2.93
N LEU A 81 4.92 -10.22 -2.78
CA LEU A 81 3.66 -9.86 -2.13
C LEU A 81 2.48 -10.41 -2.91
N HIS A 82 2.50 -10.23 -4.22
CA HIS A 82 1.45 -10.76 -5.09
C HIS A 82 1.34 -12.28 -4.96
N ALA A 83 2.48 -12.96 -4.96
CA ALA A 83 2.51 -14.43 -4.84
C ALA A 83 1.92 -14.91 -3.51
N ARG A 84 1.98 -14.08 -2.48
CA ARG A 84 1.42 -14.42 -1.17
C ARG A 84 -0.05 -14.04 -1.02
N GLY A 85 -0.65 -13.48 -2.08
CA GLY A 85 -2.04 -13.06 -2.03
C GLY A 85 -2.26 -11.69 -1.41
N THR A 86 -1.20 -10.93 -1.18
CA THR A 86 -1.29 -9.57 -0.65
C THR A 86 -1.67 -8.63 -1.80
N ALA A 87 -2.71 -7.82 -1.61
CA ALA A 87 -3.10 -6.83 -2.61
C ALA A 87 -2.15 -5.64 -2.55
N VAL A 88 -1.50 -5.33 -3.66
CA VAL A 88 -0.44 -4.32 -3.69
C VAL A 88 -0.91 -3.03 -4.34
N ILE A 89 -0.69 -1.92 -3.64
CA ILE A 89 -0.90 -0.58 -4.16
C ILE A 89 0.49 0.02 -4.35
N VAL A 90 0.80 0.45 -5.56
CA VAL A 90 2.10 1.02 -5.87
C VAL A 90 2.02 2.54 -5.86
N VAL A 91 3.00 3.17 -5.26
CA VAL A 91 3.12 4.62 -5.19
C VAL A 91 4.39 5.02 -5.94
N SER A 92 4.32 6.09 -6.73
CA SER A 92 5.49 6.55 -7.47
C SER A 92 5.39 8.05 -7.75
N GLY A 93 6.54 8.72 -7.84
CA GLY A 93 6.59 10.09 -8.30
C GLY A 93 6.49 10.22 -9.81
N TYR A 94 6.53 9.10 -10.51
CA TYR A 94 6.48 9.07 -11.97
C TYR A 94 5.19 8.43 -12.44
N ALA A 95 4.69 8.91 -13.59
CA ALA A 95 3.56 8.28 -14.26
C ALA A 95 4.05 7.02 -14.96
N ALA A 96 3.35 6.02 -15.13
CA ALA A 96 3.72 4.82 -15.88
C ALA A 96 4.93 4.09 -15.29
N PRO A 97 4.81 3.58 -14.08
CA PRO A 97 5.91 2.81 -13.49
C PRO A 97 6.14 1.51 -14.24
N ALA A 98 7.37 1.01 -14.16
CA ALA A 98 7.76 -0.24 -14.81
C ALA A 98 7.34 -1.42 -13.93
N VAL A 99 6.03 -1.61 -13.77
CA VAL A 99 5.49 -2.69 -12.96
C VAL A 99 4.37 -3.36 -13.75
N ARG A 100 4.24 -4.67 -13.60
CA ARG A 100 3.18 -5.41 -14.29
C ARG A 100 1.84 -5.10 -13.65
N LYS A 101 0.91 -4.62 -14.45
CA LYS A 101 -0.40 -4.21 -13.94
C LYS A 101 -1.19 -5.36 -13.30
N GLU A 102 -0.98 -6.58 -13.76
CA GLU A 102 -1.68 -7.72 -13.20
C GLU A 102 -1.21 -8.07 -11.78
N LYS A 103 -0.12 -7.49 -11.33
CA LYS A 103 0.41 -7.77 -10.00
C LYS A 103 0.06 -6.71 -8.96
N ILE A 104 -0.62 -5.65 -9.39
CA ILE A 104 -1.02 -4.59 -8.48
C ILE A 104 -2.50 -4.31 -8.64
N VAL A 105 -3.13 -3.80 -7.58
CA VAL A 105 -4.55 -3.46 -7.62
C VAL A 105 -4.78 -1.99 -7.86
N ALA A 106 -3.79 -1.14 -7.59
CA ALA A 106 -3.92 0.29 -7.81
C ALA A 106 -2.54 0.93 -7.91
N PHE A 107 -2.50 2.08 -8.57
CA PHE A 107 -1.32 2.90 -8.67
C PHE A 107 -1.67 4.33 -8.25
N LEU A 108 -0.85 4.91 -7.39
CA LEU A 108 -1.02 6.29 -6.95
C LEU A 108 0.22 7.09 -7.33
N GLN A 109 0.01 8.16 -8.09
CA GLN A 109 1.10 9.06 -8.45
C GLN A 109 1.24 10.15 -7.42
N LYS A 110 2.44 10.38 -6.92
CA LYS A 110 2.70 11.46 -5.97
C LYS A 110 2.66 12.81 -6.70
N PRO A 111 2.12 13.85 -6.10
CA PRO A 111 1.43 13.84 -4.83
C PRO A 111 -0.01 13.36 -4.98
N PHE A 112 -0.54 12.70 -3.95
CA PHE A 112 -1.92 12.25 -3.95
C PHE A 112 -2.59 12.69 -2.65
N SER A 113 -3.92 12.80 -2.67
CA SER A 113 -4.68 13.21 -1.51
C SER A 113 -4.96 12.04 -0.58
N GLY A 114 -5.36 12.35 0.64
CA GLY A 114 -5.82 11.31 1.55
C GLY A 114 -7.04 10.58 1.00
N ASP A 115 -7.92 11.30 0.31
CA ASP A 115 -9.11 10.67 -0.30
C ASP A 115 -8.72 9.67 -1.38
N GLU A 116 -7.76 10.02 -2.22
CA GLU A 116 -7.27 9.10 -3.24
C GLU A 116 -6.68 7.84 -2.60
N LEU A 117 -5.92 8.02 -1.53
CA LEU A 117 -5.31 6.90 -0.82
C LEU A 117 -6.38 5.97 -0.25
N ILE A 118 -7.37 6.52 0.45
CA ILE A 118 -8.39 5.71 1.08
C ILE A 118 -9.28 5.03 0.04
N THR A 119 -9.58 5.71 -1.07
CA THR A 119 -10.32 5.09 -2.16
C THR A 119 -9.58 3.88 -2.71
N ALA A 120 -8.26 4.01 -2.90
CA ALA A 120 -7.43 2.90 -3.38
C ALA A 120 -7.40 1.76 -2.37
N MET A 121 -7.32 2.08 -1.08
CA MET A 121 -7.33 1.06 -0.03
C MET A 121 -8.64 0.29 -0.01
N CYS A 122 -9.76 0.99 -0.11
CA CYS A 122 -11.07 0.34 -0.12
C CYS A 122 -11.23 -0.58 -1.33
N ALA A 123 -10.77 -0.13 -2.50
CA ALA A 123 -10.82 -0.97 -3.69
C ALA A 123 -9.94 -2.22 -3.52
N ALA A 124 -8.77 -2.06 -2.90
CA ALA A 124 -7.84 -3.16 -2.70
C ALA A 124 -8.39 -4.21 -1.75
N VAL A 125 -9.07 -3.77 -0.68
CA VAL A 125 -9.68 -4.70 0.29
C VAL A 125 -10.76 -5.54 -0.37
N ARG A 126 -11.45 -4.99 -1.35
CA ARG A 126 -12.54 -5.69 -2.04
C ARG A 126 -12.06 -6.48 -3.24
N ALA A 127 -10.80 -6.32 -3.63
CA ALA A 127 -10.28 -7.01 -4.80
C ALA A 127 -10.25 -8.53 -4.54
N PRO A 128 -10.62 -9.33 -5.54
CA PRO A 128 -10.54 -10.77 -5.34
C PRO A 128 -9.09 -11.20 -5.22
N THR A 129 -8.87 -12.22 -4.40
CA THR A 129 -7.54 -12.77 -4.22
C THR A 129 -7.43 -14.03 -5.07
N PHE A 130 -6.34 -14.15 -5.77
CA PHE A 130 -6.14 -15.30 -6.64
C PHE A 130 -4.93 -16.09 -6.19
#